data_e081d39f5a49a8e71d5ac6c751401f2d
#
_entry.id   e081d39f5a49a8e71d5ac6c751401f2d
#
_cell.length_a   1.000
_cell.length_b   1.000
_cell.length_c   1.000
_cell.angle_alpha   90.00
_cell.angle_beta   90.00
_cell.angle_gamma   90.00
#
_symmetry.space_group_name_H-M   'P 1'
#
loop_
_entity.id
_entity.type
_entity.pdbx_description
1 polymer ?
#
loop_
_entity_poly.entity_id
_entity_poly.type
_entity_poly.pdbx_seq_one_letter_code
_entity_poly.pdbx_strand_id
1 'polypeptide(L)'
;RLSLVGSEMCIRDRIETVSKRASKAVGYSWGISEEIGKSIRILEMFNLPGISTLNQYLKKIKNKHPKKLKNILKINKSDDELCPIYTGVRILDNCNQLEDLNVIKFFNINYPLLIIPFLSRSSDIINKPIHVILDQGKYILNCNKTILTNIEKSNNCKISKELTIQFEENKNLFTDTEWKELYKLI
;
A
#
# COMPACT_ATOMS: atom_id res chain seq x y z
N ARG A 1 24.51 3.85 -22.83
CA ARG A 1 23.91 3.26 -21.58
C ARG A 1 23.53 4.30 -20.52
N LEU A 2 24.27 5.41 -20.39
CA LEU A 2 23.97 6.50 -19.44
C LEU A 2 22.67 7.27 -19.77
N SER A 3 22.30 7.38 -21.05
CA SER A 3 21.08 8.11 -21.45
C SER A 3 19.76 7.39 -21.07
N LEU A 4 19.75 6.07 -21.04
CA LEU A 4 18.57 5.27 -20.66
C LEU A 4 18.25 5.39 -19.16
N VAL A 5 19.25 5.36 -18.29
CA VAL A 5 19.08 5.51 -16.84
C VAL A 5 18.54 6.91 -16.51
N GLY A 6 19.01 7.95 -17.17
CA GLY A 6 18.49 9.32 -17.01
C GLY A 6 17.05 9.49 -17.48
N SER A 7 16.64 8.81 -18.55
CA SER A 7 15.26 8.87 -19.07
C SER A 7 14.25 8.14 -18.16
N GLU A 8 14.61 7.00 -17.61
CA GLU A 8 13.73 6.27 -16.67
C GLU A 8 13.55 7.02 -15.35
N MET A 9 14.61 7.61 -14.81
CA MET A 9 14.52 8.44 -13.61
C MET A 9 13.63 9.66 -13.86
N CYS A 10 13.76 10.32 -15.01
CA CYS A 10 12.91 11.44 -15.42
C CYS A 10 11.43 11.04 -15.56
N ILE A 11 11.13 9.84 -16.08
CA ILE A 11 9.74 9.34 -16.19
C ILE A 11 9.13 9.11 -14.81
N ARG A 12 9.87 8.49 -13.88
CA ARG A 12 9.41 8.23 -12.50
C ARG A 12 9.10 9.51 -11.74
N ASP A 13 9.97 10.51 -11.85
CA ASP A 13 9.76 11.83 -11.23
C ASP A 13 8.55 12.56 -11.83
N ARG A 14 8.33 12.42 -13.14
CA ARG A 14 7.12 12.95 -13.78
C ARG A 14 5.85 12.26 -13.30
N ILE A 15 5.84 10.93 -13.14
CA ILE A 15 4.71 10.19 -12.60
C ILE A 15 4.35 10.71 -11.21
N GLU A 16 5.32 10.82 -10.31
CA GLU A 16 5.12 11.36 -8.97
C GLU A 16 4.56 12.78 -9.00
N THR A 17 5.21 13.67 -9.77
CA THR A 17 4.83 15.08 -9.85
C THR A 17 3.42 15.28 -10.44
N VAL A 18 3.09 14.59 -11.52
CA VAL A 18 1.77 14.71 -12.15
C VAL A 18 0.67 14.13 -11.26
N SER A 19 0.92 12.98 -10.62
CA SER A 19 -0.03 12.36 -9.69
C SER A 19 -0.29 13.25 -8.47
N LYS A 20 0.76 13.88 -7.91
CA LYS A 20 0.66 14.87 -6.84
C LYS A 20 -0.22 16.07 -7.26
N ARG A 21 0.06 16.65 -8.42
CA ARG A 21 -0.71 17.83 -8.93
C ARG A 21 -2.16 17.48 -9.20
N ALA A 22 -2.43 16.34 -9.83
CA ALA A 22 -3.79 15.87 -10.09
C ALA A 22 -4.59 15.65 -8.80
N SER A 23 -3.96 15.04 -7.79
CA SER A 23 -4.58 14.82 -6.48
C SER A 23 -4.86 16.12 -5.75
N LYS A 24 -3.94 17.09 -5.82
CA LYS A 24 -4.14 18.43 -5.27
C LYS A 24 -5.32 19.15 -5.93
N ALA A 25 -5.46 19.05 -7.25
CA ALA A 25 -6.56 19.68 -8.01
C ALA A 25 -7.94 19.12 -7.63
N VAL A 26 -8.02 17.89 -7.13
CA VAL A 26 -9.27 17.25 -6.66
C VAL A 26 -9.57 17.58 -5.18
N GLY A 27 -8.66 18.29 -4.47
CA GLY A 27 -8.91 18.82 -3.14
C GLY A 27 -8.15 18.11 -2.00
N TYR A 28 -7.20 17.20 -2.29
CA TYR A 28 -6.33 16.67 -1.27
C TYR A 28 -5.37 17.76 -0.72
N SER A 29 -4.97 17.64 0.55
CA SER A 29 -3.91 18.49 1.11
C SER A 29 -2.56 18.22 0.42
N TRP A 30 -1.61 19.15 0.53
CA TRP A 30 -0.29 18.98 -0.08
C TRP A 30 0.42 17.72 0.39
N GLY A 31 0.46 17.46 1.72
CA GLY A 31 1.11 16.26 2.27
C GLY A 31 0.48 14.96 1.77
N ILE A 32 -0.86 14.88 1.73
CA ILE A 32 -1.55 13.70 1.19
C ILE A 32 -1.28 13.55 -0.31
N SER A 33 -1.24 14.65 -1.06
CA SER A 33 -0.94 14.62 -2.50
C SER A 33 0.49 14.13 -2.77
N GLU A 34 1.45 14.47 -1.92
CA GLU A 34 2.82 13.92 -1.98
C GLU A 34 2.84 12.42 -1.75
N GLU A 35 2.13 11.95 -0.73
CA GLU A 35 2.02 10.52 -0.44
C GLU A 35 1.34 9.76 -1.59
N ILE A 36 0.32 10.34 -2.24
CA ILE A 36 -0.28 9.76 -3.46
C ILE A 36 0.77 9.67 -4.58
N GLY A 37 1.52 10.75 -4.83
CA GLY A 37 2.56 10.77 -5.86
C GLY A 37 3.58 9.65 -5.68
N LYS A 38 4.15 9.52 -4.47
CA LYS A 38 5.07 8.43 -4.10
C LYS A 38 4.44 7.05 -4.32
N SER A 39 3.18 6.90 -3.91
CA SER A 39 2.45 5.62 -4.01
C SER A 39 2.24 5.20 -5.47
N ILE A 40 1.86 6.14 -6.35
CA ILE A 40 1.68 5.81 -7.78
C ILE A 40 3.01 5.46 -8.43
N ARG A 41 4.10 6.17 -8.09
CA ARG A 41 5.45 5.81 -8.55
C ARG A 41 5.81 4.38 -8.15
N ILE A 42 5.51 3.97 -6.91
CA ILE A 42 5.77 2.60 -6.43
C ILE A 42 4.96 1.59 -7.25
N LEU A 43 3.65 1.80 -7.48
CA LEU A 43 2.85 0.88 -8.29
C LEU A 43 3.42 0.70 -9.70
N GLU A 44 3.77 1.79 -10.37
CA GLU A 44 4.35 1.72 -11.72
C GLU A 44 5.73 1.04 -11.71
N MET A 45 6.54 1.22 -10.67
CA MET A 45 7.82 0.51 -10.51
C MET A 45 7.64 -1.01 -10.42
N PHE A 46 6.57 -1.47 -9.79
CA PHE A 46 6.22 -2.89 -9.71
C PHE A 46 5.33 -3.36 -10.88
N ASN A 47 5.23 -2.53 -11.93
CA ASN A 47 4.43 -2.84 -13.12
C ASN A 47 2.95 -3.13 -12.80
N LEU A 48 2.40 -2.40 -11.82
CA LEU A 48 0.99 -2.39 -11.45
C LEU A 48 0.32 -1.13 -12.02
N PRO A 49 -0.96 -1.16 -12.43
CA PRO A 49 -1.61 -0.06 -13.16
C PRO A 49 -2.00 1.11 -12.23
N GLY A 50 -1.00 1.79 -11.64
CA GLY A 50 -1.17 2.86 -10.67
C GLY A 50 -1.82 4.11 -11.27
N ILE A 51 -1.30 4.60 -12.40
CA ILE A 51 -1.81 5.81 -13.08
C ILE A 51 -3.26 5.61 -13.52
N SER A 52 -3.57 4.48 -14.15
CA SER A 52 -4.92 4.16 -14.61
C SER A 52 -5.91 4.10 -13.44
N THR A 53 -5.53 3.43 -12.36
CA THR A 53 -6.36 3.29 -11.15
C THR A 53 -6.56 4.63 -10.46
N LEU A 54 -5.52 5.44 -10.30
CA LEU A 54 -5.62 6.78 -9.74
C LEU A 54 -6.56 7.66 -10.57
N ASN A 55 -6.43 7.65 -11.89
CA ASN A 55 -7.26 8.45 -12.78
C ASN A 55 -8.75 8.10 -12.63
N GLN A 56 -9.08 6.81 -12.61
CA GLN A 56 -10.46 6.35 -12.38
C GLN A 56 -10.98 6.78 -11.01
N TYR A 57 -10.16 6.63 -9.97
CA TYR A 57 -10.52 7.02 -8.61
C TYR A 57 -10.74 8.53 -8.48
N LEU A 58 -9.82 9.37 -8.98
CA LEU A 58 -9.94 10.82 -8.92
C LEU A 58 -11.17 11.34 -9.71
N LYS A 59 -11.50 10.73 -10.85
CA LYS A 59 -12.73 11.03 -11.58
C LYS A 59 -13.98 10.73 -10.76
N LYS A 60 -14.01 9.60 -10.02
CA LYS A 60 -15.12 9.21 -9.14
C LYS A 60 -15.35 10.22 -8.01
N ILE A 61 -14.26 10.78 -7.44
CA ILE A 61 -14.34 11.65 -6.24
C ILE A 61 -14.31 13.16 -6.57
N LYS A 62 -14.14 13.56 -7.83
CA LYS A 62 -13.95 14.95 -8.25
C LYS A 62 -14.98 15.93 -7.66
N ASN A 63 -16.21 15.45 -7.40
CA ASN A 63 -17.30 16.26 -6.84
C ASN A 63 -17.72 15.79 -5.43
N LYS A 64 -16.92 14.93 -4.80
CA LYS A 64 -17.22 14.36 -3.49
C LYS A 64 -15.98 14.50 -2.61
N HIS A 65 -16.10 15.15 -1.46
CA HIS A 65 -15.00 15.16 -0.49
C HIS A 65 -14.79 13.74 0.05
N PRO A 66 -13.60 13.16 -0.13
CA PRO A 66 -13.32 11.81 0.39
C PRO A 66 -13.43 11.80 1.91
N LYS A 67 -14.22 10.87 2.44
CA LYS A 67 -14.42 10.73 3.89
C LYS A 67 -13.12 10.27 4.55
N LYS A 68 -12.70 10.98 5.61
CA LYS A 68 -11.55 10.60 6.45
C LYS A 68 -11.96 9.50 7.41
N LEU A 69 -11.16 8.46 7.53
CA LEU A 69 -11.31 7.45 8.59
C LEU A 69 -11.12 8.11 9.96
N LYS A 70 -12.12 7.97 10.85
CA LYS A 70 -12.05 8.55 12.19
C LYS A 70 -11.22 7.72 13.16
N ASN A 71 -11.24 6.39 13.04
CA ASN A 71 -10.47 5.50 13.90
C ASN A 71 -10.11 4.19 13.16
N ILE A 72 -8.82 3.84 13.14
CA ILE A 72 -8.30 2.65 12.44
C ILE A 72 -8.45 1.37 13.27
N LEU A 73 -8.51 1.50 14.60
CA LEU A 73 -8.60 0.38 15.55
C LEU A 73 -10.02 -0.17 15.70
N LYS A 74 -11.03 0.56 15.20
CA LYS A 74 -12.43 0.08 15.19
C LYS A 74 -12.74 -0.53 13.84
N ILE A 75 -13.13 -1.82 13.85
CA ILE A 75 -13.68 -2.52 12.68
C ILE A 75 -14.84 -1.68 12.15
N ASN A 76 -14.62 -1.03 11.00
CA ASN A 76 -15.68 -0.26 10.35
C ASN A 76 -16.68 -1.22 9.71
N LYS A 77 -17.77 -1.47 10.40
CA LYS A 77 -18.96 -2.15 9.84
C LYS A 77 -19.90 -1.16 9.12
N SER A 78 -19.39 -0.01 8.67
CA SER A 78 -20.23 0.97 7.98
C SER A 78 -20.39 0.56 6.51
N ASP A 79 -21.59 0.72 5.97
CA ASP A 79 -21.90 0.57 4.53
C ASP A 79 -21.22 1.64 3.66
N ASP A 80 -20.54 2.60 4.28
CA ASP A 80 -19.84 3.68 3.62
C ASP A 80 -18.57 3.19 2.93
N GLU A 81 -18.39 3.57 1.67
CA GLU A 81 -17.16 3.32 0.90
C GLU A 81 -15.94 4.04 1.52
N LEU A 82 -14.92 3.27 1.86
CA LEU A 82 -13.68 3.82 2.44
C LEU A 82 -12.76 4.40 1.36
N CYS A 83 -12.17 5.55 1.67
CA CYS A 83 -11.13 6.15 0.84
C CYS A 83 -9.82 5.36 0.97
N PRO A 84 -9.27 4.80 -0.11
CA PRO A 84 -8.05 3.98 -0.05
C PRO A 84 -6.83 4.81 0.38
N ILE A 85 -6.81 6.10 0.04
CA ILE A 85 -5.69 7.01 0.33
C ILE A 85 -5.64 7.32 1.83
N TYR A 86 -6.75 7.81 2.42
CA TYR A 86 -6.77 8.11 3.84
C TYR A 86 -6.60 6.86 4.71
N THR A 87 -7.14 5.72 4.26
CA THR A 87 -6.91 4.43 4.93
C THR A 87 -5.44 4.04 4.86
N GLY A 88 -4.82 4.13 3.68
CA GLY A 88 -3.41 3.81 3.48
C GLY A 88 -2.46 4.69 4.31
N VAL A 89 -2.67 6.01 4.31
CA VAL A 89 -1.88 6.94 5.14
C VAL A 89 -2.02 6.60 6.63
N ARG A 90 -3.24 6.35 7.10
CA ARG A 90 -3.48 5.97 8.50
C ARG A 90 -2.81 4.66 8.89
N ILE A 91 -2.81 3.66 7.99
CA ILE A 91 -2.09 2.40 8.23
C ILE A 91 -0.59 2.68 8.33
N LEU A 92 -0.04 3.46 7.41
CA LEU A 92 1.38 3.79 7.40
C LEU A 92 1.82 4.54 8.67
N ASP A 93 1.02 5.52 9.11
CA ASP A 93 1.31 6.33 10.31
C ASP A 93 1.25 5.51 11.60
N ASN A 94 0.51 4.39 11.62
CA ASN A 94 0.29 3.57 12.81
C ASN A 94 0.82 2.13 12.66
N CYS A 95 1.65 1.85 11.66
CA CYS A 95 2.04 0.48 11.32
C CYS A 95 2.67 -0.30 12.49
N ASN A 96 3.48 0.33 13.33
CA ASN A 96 4.08 -0.29 14.51
C ASN A 96 3.04 -0.74 15.56
N GLN A 97 1.95 0.02 15.74
CA GLN A 97 0.87 -0.34 16.66
C GLN A 97 -0.07 -1.39 16.05
N LEU A 98 -0.23 -1.36 14.73
CA LEU A 98 -1.10 -2.28 14.02
C LEU A 98 -0.48 -3.69 13.88
N GLU A 99 0.84 -3.78 13.91
CA GLU A 99 1.58 -5.05 13.90
C GLU A 99 1.18 -5.97 15.05
N ASP A 100 0.93 -5.40 16.24
CA ASP A 100 0.52 -6.14 17.44
C ASP A 100 -0.86 -6.81 17.28
N LEU A 101 -1.66 -6.37 16.31
CA LEU A 101 -2.99 -6.92 16.06
C LEU A 101 -2.99 -8.18 15.20
N ASN A 102 -1.85 -8.58 14.64
CA ASN A 102 -1.65 -9.71 13.73
C ASN A 102 -2.55 -9.69 12.47
N VAL A 103 -3.84 -9.41 12.63
CA VAL A 103 -4.83 -9.38 11.53
C VAL A 103 -5.73 -8.17 11.66
N ILE A 104 -5.88 -7.42 10.56
CA ILE A 104 -6.78 -6.26 10.47
C ILE A 104 -7.69 -6.42 9.28
N LYS A 105 -8.97 -6.08 9.45
CA LYS A 105 -9.98 -6.15 8.39
C LYS A 105 -10.60 -4.79 8.13
N PHE A 106 -10.74 -4.46 6.85
CA PHE A 106 -11.46 -3.28 6.36
C PHE A 106 -12.55 -3.72 5.39
N PHE A 107 -13.67 -3.00 5.38
CA PHE A 107 -14.80 -3.30 4.52
C PHE A 107 -15.07 -2.14 3.55
N ASN A 108 -15.61 -2.47 2.36
CA ASN A 108 -16.03 -1.53 1.34
C ASN A 108 -14.93 -0.53 0.91
N ILE A 109 -13.72 -1.02 0.60
CA ILE A 109 -12.62 -0.18 0.14
C ILE A 109 -12.74 0.09 -1.36
N ASN A 110 -12.73 1.38 -1.71
CA ASN A 110 -12.63 1.82 -3.09
C ASN A 110 -11.22 1.61 -3.64
N TYR A 111 -11.11 1.10 -4.87
CA TYR A 111 -9.85 0.96 -5.59
C TYR A 111 -8.71 0.43 -4.69
N PRO A 112 -8.85 -0.80 -4.18
CA PRO A 112 -7.95 -1.36 -3.16
C PRO A 112 -6.48 -1.40 -3.60
N LEU A 113 -6.19 -1.41 -4.90
CA LEU A 113 -4.83 -1.32 -5.42
C LEU A 113 -4.08 -0.07 -4.91
N LEU A 114 -4.79 1.05 -4.69
CA LEU A 114 -4.18 2.29 -4.21
C LEU A 114 -3.71 2.22 -2.75
N ILE A 115 -4.12 1.20 -1.99
CA ILE A 115 -3.65 0.97 -0.61
C ILE A 115 -2.33 0.19 -0.58
N ILE A 116 -2.06 -0.63 -1.60
CA ILE A 116 -0.91 -1.55 -1.65
C ILE A 116 0.44 -0.84 -1.42
N PRO A 117 0.73 0.33 -2.02
CA PRO A 117 2.02 1.00 -1.79
C PRO A 117 2.22 1.45 -0.33
N PHE A 118 1.16 1.86 0.35
CA PHE A 118 1.23 2.24 1.77
C PHE A 118 1.56 1.02 2.62
N LEU A 119 0.92 -0.11 2.36
CA LEU A 119 1.20 -1.38 3.03
C LEU A 119 2.60 -1.91 2.70
N SER A 120 3.07 -1.73 1.47
CA SER A 120 4.44 -2.10 1.08
C SER A 120 5.49 -1.29 1.87
N ARG A 121 5.25 0.00 2.06
CA ARG A 121 6.10 0.87 2.88
C ARG A 121 5.98 0.54 4.37
N SER A 122 4.79 0.19 4.85
CA SER A 122 4.60 -0.30 6.23
C SER A 122 5.39 -1.57 6.47
N SER A 123 5.38 -2.52 5.53
CA SER A 123 6.21 -3.74 5.57
C SER A 123 7.71 -3.43 5.70
N ASP A 124 8.19 -2.38 5.03
CA ASP A 124 9.58 -1.93 5.11
C ASP A 124 9.91 -1.33 6.49
N ILE A 125 9.00 -0.52 7.06
CA ILE A 125 9.18 0.10 8.37
C ILE A 125 9.23 -0.94 9.49
N ILE A 126 8.29 -1.91 9.48
CA ILE A 126 8.24 -2.97 10.50
C ILE A 126 9.20 -4.13 10.21
N ASN A 127 9.85 -4.11 9.04
CA ASN A 127 10.77 -5.16 8.57
C ASN A 127 10.16 -6.57 8.58
N LYS A 128 8.87 -6.67 8.21
CA LYS A 128 8.12 -7.93 8.11
C LYS A 128 7.28 -7.98 6.84
N PRO A 129 7.12 -9.15 6.23
CA PRO A 129 6.17 -9.33 5.14
C PRO A 129 4.74 -9.06 5.58
N ILE A 130 3.96 -8.44 4.70
CA ILE A 130 2.53 -8.22 4.90
C ILE A 130 1.75 -8.96 3.82
N HIS A 131 0.81 -9.78 4.24
CA HIS A 131 -0.15 -10.44 3.36
C HIS A 131 -1.43 -9.62 3.29
N VAL A 132 -1.85 -9.30 2.08
CA VAL A 132 -3.09 -8.56 1.81
C VAL A 132 -4.02 -9.45 1.03
N ILE A 133 -5.15 -9.78 1.62
CA ILE A 133 -6.16 -10.65 1.02
C ILE A 133 -7.35 -9.78 0.61
N LEU A 134 -7.74 -9.89 -0.64
CA LEU A 134 -8.89 -9.23 -1.26
C LEU A 134 -9.86 -10.28 -1.77
N ASP A 135 -11.09 -9.88 -2.08
CA ASP A 135 -12.11 -10.76 -2.68
C ASP A 135 -11.62 -11.47 -3.95
N GLN A 136 -10.70 -10.85 -4.69
CA GLN A 136 -10.22 -11.32 -6.00
C GLN A 136 -8.86 -12.03 -5.96
N GLY A 137 -8.20 -12.06 -4.81
CA GLY A 137 -6.89 -12.67 -4.66
C GLY A 137 -6.05 -12.03 -3.57
N LYS A 138 -4.74 -12.22 -3.63
CA LYS A 138 -3.83 -11.75 -2.58
C LYS A 138 -2.60 -11.05 -3.14
N TYR A 139 -2.04 -10.18 -2.30
CA TYR A 139 -0.71 -9.62 -2.45
C TYR A 139 0.17 -10.07 -1.28
N ILE A 140 1.44 -10.32 -1.56
CA ILE A 140 2.49 -10.51 -0.56
C ILE A 140 3.48 -9.37 -0.76
N LEU A 141 3.63 -8.55 0.26
CA LEU A 141 4.45 -7.35 0.26
C LEU A 141 5.69 -7.60 1.12
N ASN A 142 6.86 -7.61 0.51
CA ASN A 142 8.11 -7.91 1.20
C ASN A 142 9.00 -6.67 1.26
N CYS A 143 8.95 -5.95 2.38
CA CYS A 143 9.83 -4.83 2.73
C CYS A 143 10.06 -3.85 1.57
N ASN A 144 8.99 -3.47 0.87
CA ASN A 144 9.01 -2.57 -0.29
C ASN A 144 10.01 -2.97 -1.42
N LYS A 145 10.54 -4.18 -1.36
CA LYS A 145 11.48 -4.74 -2.36
C LYS A 145 10.78 -5.59 -3.40
N THR A 146 9.73 -6.30 -2.98
CA THR A 146 9.00 -7.23 -3.84
C THR A 146 7.50 -7.17 -3.55
N ILE A 147 6.69 -7.15 -4.59
CA ILE A 147 5.24 -7.30 -4.55
C ILE A 147 4.86 -8.51 -5.38
N LEU A 148 4.40 -9.57 -4.72
CA LEU A 148 3.88 -10.77 -5.38
C LEU A 148 2.36 -10.72 -5.36
N THR A 149 1.72 -11.14 -6.45
CA THR A 149 0.26 -11.21 -6.55
C THR A 149 -0.18 -12.32 -7.47
N ASN A 150 -1.32 -12.92 -7.16
CA ASN A 150 -2.04 -13.84 -8.03
C ASN A 150 -3.21 -13.16 -8.77
N ILE A 151 -3.37 -11.84 -8.62
CA ILE A 151 -4.41 -11.07 -9.31
C ILE A 151 -3.89 -10.67 -10.70
N GLU A 152 -4.66 -10.97 -11.72
CA GLU A 152 -4.34 -10.53 -13.08
C GLU A 152 -4.38 -9.00 -13.21
N LYS A 153 -3.42 -8.43 -13.94
CA LYS A 153 -3.29 -6.98 -14.16
C LYS A 153 -4.53 -6.34 -14.82
N SER A 154 -5.28 -7.12 -15.57
CA SER A 154 -6.53 -6.68 -16.22
C SER A 154 -7.69 -6.52 -15.23
N ASN A 155 -7.61 -7.14 -14.06
CA ASN A 155 -8.67 -7.21 -13.07
C ASN A 155 -8.59 -6.04 -12.08
N ASN A 156 -8.82 -4.82 -12.54
CA ASN A 156 -8.87 -3.62 -11.71
C ASN A 156 -10.17 -3.59 -10.90
N CYS A 157 -10.12 -4.14 -9.69
CA CYS A 157 -11.24 -4.08 -8.74
C CYS A 157 -11.55 -2.64 -8.36
N LYS A 158 -12.77 -2.21 -8.62
CA LYS A 158 -13.23 -0.86 -8.23
C LYS A 158 -13.62 -0.78 -6.75
N ILE A 159 -14.12 -1.87 -6.18
CA ILE A 159 -14.55 -1.95 -4.77
C ILE A 159 -14.22 -3.35 -4.28
N SER A 160 -13.50 -3.47 -3.18
CA SER A 160 -13.35 -4.72 -2.43
C SER A 160 -14.30 -4.68 -1.23
N LYS A 161 -15.12 -5.72 -1.10
CA LYS A 161 -16.05 -5.86 0.03
C LYS A 161 -15.28 -6.07 1.33
N GLU A 162 -14.24 -6.91 1.29
CA GLU A 162 -13.36 -7.17 2.42
C GLU A 162 -11.90 -7.05 1.98
N LEU A 163 -11.10 -6.39 2.79
CA LEU A 163 -9.64 -6.36 2.70
C LEU A 163 -9.08 -6.79 4.04
N THR A 164 -8.35 -7.90 4.03
CA THR A 164 -7.69 -8.43 5.22
C THR A 164 -6.19 -8.22 5.10
N ILE A 165 -5.60 -7.64 6.13
CA ILE A 165 -4.15 -7.44 6.28
C ILE A 165 -3.67 -8.41 7.35
N GLN A 166 -2.66 -9.23 7.03
CA GLN A 166 -2.01 -10.13 7.97
C GLN A 166 -0.54 -9.81 8.04
N PHE A 167 -0.05 -9.62 9.25
CA PHE A 167 1.37 -9.43 9.52
C PHE A 167 1.99 -10.81 9.80
N GLU A 168 3.08 -11.11 9.12
CA GLU A 168 3.77 -12.38 9.32
C GLU A 168 4.61 -12.31 10.60
N GLU A 169 4.50 -13.36 11.44
CA GLU A 169 5.36 -13.47 12.60
C GLU A 169 6.79 -13.81 12.14
N ASN A 170 7.78 -13.08 12.66
CA ASN A 170 9.18 -13.46 12.51
C ASN A 170 9.45 -14.72 13.35
N LYS A 171 9.24 -15.89 12.76
CA LYS A 171 9.68 -17.15 13.36
C LYS A 171 11.14 -17.35 13.01
N ASN A 172 12.00 -17.24 14.02
CA ASN A 172 13.37 -17.69 13.86
C ASN A 172 13.35 -19.17 13.54
N LEU A 173 13.96 -19.56 12.40
CA LEU A 173 14.08 -20.95 11.99
C LEU A 173 15.19 -21.68 12.74
N PHE A 174 15.98 -20.97 13.54
CA PHE A 174 17.08 -21.48 14.33
C PHE A 174 16.73 -21.47 15.82
N THR A 175 17.30 -22.41 16.55
CA THR A 175 17.20 -22.50 18.01
C THR A 175 18.30 -21.66 18.69
N ASP A 176 18.08 -21.28 19.94
CA ASP A 176 19.09 -20.58 20.75
C ASP A 176 20.38 -21.41 20.92
N THR A 177 20.28 -22.73 20.85
CA THR A 177 21.42 -23.65 20.89
C THR A 177 22.25 -23.53 19.63
N GLU A 178 21.64 -23.61 18.45
CA GLU A 178 22.34 -23.46 17.17
C GLU A 178 23.00 -22.08 17.05
N TRP A 179 22.32 -21.04 17.52
CA TRP A 179 22.88 -19.68 17.55
C TRP A 179 24.11 -19.59 18.45
N LYS A 180 24.06 -20.17 19.67
CA LYS A 180 25.20 -20.23 20.61
C LYS A 180 26.34 -21.05 20.09
N GLU A 181 26.07 -22.15 19.37
CA GLU A 181 27.10 -22.98 18.75
C GLU A 181 27.84 -22.22 17.64
N LEU A 182 27.10 -21.49 16.81
CA LEU A 182 27.71 -20.63 15.78
C LEU A 182 28.62 -19.55 16.39
N TYR A 183 28.20 -18.95 17.51
CA TYR A 183 29.01 -17.97 18.23
C TYR A 183 30.33 -18.52 18.80
N LYS A 184 30.41 -19.82 19.11
CA LYS A 184 31.63 -20.47 19.60
C LYS A 184 32.68 -20.63 18.50
N LEU A 185 32.32 -20.48 17.24
CA LEU A 185 33.23 -20.59 16.10
C LEU A 185 33.92 -19.28 15.73
N ILE A 186 33.54 -18.16 16.34
CA ILE A 186 34.14 -16.84 16.17
C ILE A 186 35.14 -16.56 17.29
#